data_0cc61ebd803b776ff29d19cfe6ed6acf
#
_entry.id   0cc61ebd803b776ff29d19cfe6ed6acf
#
_cell.length_a   1.000
_cell.length_b   1.000
_cell.length_c   1.000
_cell.angle_alpha   90.00
_cell.angle_beta   90.00
_cell.angle_gamma   90.00
#
_symmetry.space_group_name_H-M   'P 1'
#
loop_
_entity.id
_entity.type
_entity.pdbx_description
1 polymer ?
#
loop_
_entity_poly.entity_id
_entity_poly.type
_entity_poly.pdbx_seq_one_letter_code
_entity_poly.pdbx_strand_id
1 'polypeptide(L)'
;LEEQQDPPAVDNLLRWVLQSRWNEYPDDDHPLFGNKLGNVAKSLAYHFYDGSNLEQLSESLPELKSEAYSAASSRELLFIDIITAVVRMRLAASAWTTLPKFTGIPSDQWKKAIQRPEFPKELWPSQMLLGQAGLFSGASGIVQMPTSAGKTRSVEIVLRSAFLSGRTRLAVVVAPFRALCHEIGTSIRYAFRNDDVNVNELSDAMQLDFLEQISAMFGSELPTSQCILVMTPEKLLYVLRQRPSLINDIGLVVYDEGHQFDSGTRGITYELLLTQIKALLPSDAQTVLVSAVIQNARAIGEWLIGDDVKVVSGDNLLPTARSIAFASWIERLGQLMFYEYNSYEEPDYFVPRVIESQALARRRGQRDDQYFPVKNDSSDIAIYLGIRLVEHGAVAIFCGRKDTASKMAARAVEVYERGFGIKAPATFGNEDELFRMKNLIDRHFGNKSITSRAASLGIFVHHGTTPHGIRLSIEYAMQQKRINFVACTSTLAQGVNLPIRYLIVSGTYQGAERIKVRDFQNLIGRAGRSGIHTEGLVIFSDPAAFDRRKNRRESWRFSSSVELLSPSFSENTTSSLLGLLDPICSSNGNDSIHLNAN
;
A
#
# COMPACT_ATOMS: atom_id res chain seq x y z
N LEU A 1 19.08 9.05 20.76
CA LEU A 1 20.20 8.51 19.94
C LEU A 1 20.35 9.25 18.60
N GLU A 2 19.26 9.63 17.92
CA GLU A 2 19.35 10.33 16.62
C GLU A 2 19.85 11.78 16.71
N GLU A 3 19.69 12.43 17.85
CA GLU A 3 20.03 13.84 18.07
C GLU A 3 21.47 14.05 18.60
N GLN A 4 22.21 12.98 18.93
CA GLN A 4 23.58 13.08 19.39
C GLN A 4 24.54 13.27 18.21
N GLN A 5 25.35 14.34 18.24
CA GLN A 5 26.31 14.64 17.17
C GLN A 5 27.55 13.72 17.21
N ASP A 6 27.98 13.22 18.40
CA ASP A 6 29.09 12.25 18.56
C ASP A 6 28.67 11.22 19.64
N PRO A 7 27.91 10.17 19.27
CA PRO A 7 27.52 9.17 20.24
C PRO A 7 28.69 8.29 20.66
N PRO A 8 28.73 7.79 21.91
CA PRO A 8 29.72 6.80 22.35
C PRO A 8 29.67 5.54 21.45
N ALA A 9 30.78 4.80 21.36
CA ALA A 9 30.94 3.67 20.45
C ALA A 9 29.81 2.62 20.53
N VAL A 10 29.33 2.27 21.74
CA VAL A 10 28.22 1.33 21.94
C VAL A 10 26.90 1.91 21.41
N ASP A 11 26.66 3.21 21.66
CA ASP A 11 25.46 3.93 21.16
C ASP A 11 25.48 4.03 19.65
N ASN A 12 26.66 4.27 19.06
CA ASN A 12 26.84 4.34 17.63
C ASN A 12 26.56 2.99 16.96
N LEU A 13 27.09 1.89 17.51
CA LEU A 13 26.80 0.55 17.05
C LEU A 13 25.30 0.21 17.15
N LEU A 14 24.66 0.53 18.28
CA LEU A 14 23.22 0.31 18.45
C LEU A 14 22.40 1.10 17.40
N ARG A 15 22.72 2.39 17.23
CA ARG A 15 22.07 3.24 16.22
C ARG A 15 22.23 2.67 14.82
N TRP A 16 23.44 2.25 14.44
CA TRP A 16 23.73 1.68 13.14
C TRP A 16 23.00 0.37 12.89
N VAL A 17 22.99 -0.55 13.86
CA VAL A 17 22.25 -1.81 13.78
C VAL A 17 20.75 -1.56 13.64
N LEU A 18 20.17 -0.59 14.35
CA LEU A 18 18.75 -0.23 14.22
C LEU A 18 18.42 0.36 12.86
N GLN A 19 19.31 1.15 12.27
CA GLN A 19 19.09 1.79 10.95
C GLN A 19 19.28 0.84 9.76
N SER A 20 19.87 -0.35 9.93
CA SER A 20 20.14 -1.33 8.86
C SER A 20 20.94 -0.75 7.67
N ARG A 21 21.87 0.17 7.93
CA ARG A 21 22.72 0.78 6.90
C ARG A 21 24.01 -0.01 6.73
N TRP A 22 23.92 -1.20 6.19
CA TRP A 22 25.02 -2.17 6.11
C TRP A 22 26.24 -1.73 5.26
N ASN A 23 26.15 -0.65 4.49
CA ASN A 23 27.23 -0.19 3.61
C ASN A 23 28.34 0.59 4.35
N GLU A 24 28.00 1.22 5.47
CA GLU A 24 28.91 2.07 6.26
C GLU A 24 28.85 1.61 7.72
N TYR A 25 29.84 0.86 8.16
CA TYR A 25 29.88 0.35 9.53
C TYR A 25 30.76 1.21 10.42
N PRO A 26 30.39 1.39 11.71
CA PRO A 26 31.21 2.09 12.69
C PRO A 26 32.45 1.25 13.03
N ASP A 27 33.58 1.92 13.11
CA ASP A 27 34.88 1.32 13.49
C ASP A 27 35.46 2.08 14.71
N ASP A 28 34.64 2.23 15.75
CA ASP A 28 34.98 2.99 16.93
C ASP A 28 35.67 2.09 17.95
N ASP A 29 36.83 2.54 18.48
CA ASP A 29 37.49 1.91 19.61
C ASP A 29 36.79 2.22 20.92
N HIS A 30 36.77 1.25 21.83
CA HIS A 30 36.17 1.40 23.15
C HIS A 30 37.12 0.96 24.26
N PRO A 31 37.26 1.72 25.36
CA PRO A 31 38.22 1.41 26.42
C PRO A 31 38.11 0.00 27.00
N LEU A 32 36.87 -0.52 27.11
CA LEU A 32 36.61 -1.85 27.62
C LEU A 32 36.61 -2.92 26.53
N PHE A 33 35.95 -2.64 25.39
CA PHE A 33 35.70 -3.64 24.33
C PHE A 33 36.79 -3.61 23.25
N GLY A 34 37.71 -2.63 23.25
CA GLY A 34 38.68 -2.44 22.17
C GLY A 34 37.99 -2.38 20.81
N ASN A 35 38.51 -3.08 19.83
CA ASN A 35 37.97 -3.15 18.46
C ASN A 35 36.84 -4.17 18.30
N LYS A 36 36.32 -4.80 19.37
CA LYS A 36 35.29 -5.85 19.24
C LYS A 36 33.96 -5.33 18.68
N LEU A 37 33.60 -4.08 19.04
CA LEU A 37 32.41 -3.43 18.48
C LEU A 37 32.52 -3.24 16.96
N GLY A 38 33.67 -2.72 16.50
CA GLY A 38 33.99 -2.56 15.07
C GLY A 38 34.03 -3.91 14.33
N ASN A 39 34.61 -4.95 14.96
CA ASN A 39 34.66 -6.29 14.38
C ASN A 39 33.27 -6.90 14.20
N VAL A 40 32.36 -6.73 15.17
CA VAL A 40 30.94 -7.16 15.04
C VAL A 40 30.26 -6.38 13.92
N ALA A 41 30.43 -5.05 13.88
CA ALA A 41 29.86 -4.21 12.83
C ALA A 41 30.35 -4.62 11.45
N LYS A 42 31.67 -4.79 11.30
CA LYS A 42 32.31 -5.23 10.06
C LYS A 42 31.82 -6.59 9.60
N SER A 43 31.80 -7.59 10.48
CA SER A 43 31.32 -8.94 10.15
C SER A 43 29.85 -8.94 9.77
N LEU A 44 29.01 -8.12 10.42
CA LEU A 44 27.60 -7.97 10.09
C LEU A 44 27.40 -7.29 8.72
N ALA A 45 28.19 -6.25 8.42
CA ALA A 45 28.18 -5.58 7.12
C ALA A 45 28.53 -6.55 5.98
N TYR A 46 29.60 -7.34 6.14
CA TYR A 46 29.99 -8.36 5.15
C TYR A 46 28.92 -9.44 5.00
N HIS A 47 28.29 -9.90 6.10
CA HIS A 47 27.21 -10.87 6.01
C HIS A 47 26.05 -10.36 5.13
N PHE A 48 25.60 -9.12 5.35
CA PHE A 48 24.50 -8.56 4.57
C PHE A 48 24.89 -8.17 3.15
N TYR A 49 26.19 -7.97 2.87
CA TYR A 49 26.69 -7.66 1.54
C TYR A 49 26.89 -8.91 0.66
N ASP A 50 27.60 -9.92 1.15
CA ASP A 50 27.97 -11.10 0.35
C ASP A 50 27.69 -12.46 1.00
N GLY A 51 27.09 -12.49 2.18
CA GLY A 51 26.74 -13.71 2.91
C GLY A 51 27.89 -14.35 3.70
N SER A 52 29.05 -13.69 3.80
CA SER A 52 30.22 -14.19 4.54
C SER A 52 30.15 -13.89 6.05
N ASN A 53 31.13 -14.37 6.79
CA ASN A 53 31.38 -14.02 8.21
C ASN A 53 30.28 -14.40 9.22
N LEU A 54 29.35 -15.29 8.87
CA LEU A 54 28.29 -15.72 9.80
C LEU A 54 28.86 -16.49 11.01
N GLU A 55 29.86 -17.35 10.78
CA GLU A 55 30.55 -18.10 11.85
C GLU A 55 31.26 -17.15 12.82
N GLN A 56 31.98 -16.18 12.27
CA GLN A 56 32.69 -15.17 13.06
C GLN A 56 31.71 -14.32 13.92
N LEU A 57 30.51 -14.02 13.41
CA LEU A 57 29.46 -13.35 14.19
C LEU A 57 28.92 -14.24 15.32
N SER A 58 28.79 -15.55 15.07
CA SER A 58 28.30 -16.51 16.08
C SER A 58 29.26 -16.65 17.25
N GLU A 59 30.54 -16.37 17.07
CA GLU A 59 31.58 -16.37 18.11
C GLU A 59 31.71 -15.01 18.81
N SER A 60 31.79 -13.93 18.02
CA SER A 60 32.07 -12.58 18.55
C SER A 60 30.94 -11.96 19.37
N LEU A 61 29.66 -12.27 19.06
CA LEU A 61 28.53 -11.74 19.82
C LEU A 61 28.45 -12.29 21.26
N PRO A 62 28.58 -13.61 21.53
CA PRO A 62 28.64 -14.15 22.87
C PRO A 62 29.86 -13.62 23.67
N GLU A 63 31.02 -13.47 23.02
CA GLU A 63 32.22 -12.90 23.66
C GLU A 63 31.98 -11.45 24.11
N LEU A 64 31.46 -10.60 23.21
CA LEU A 64 31.12 -9.21 23.52
C LEU A 64 30.13 -9.13 24.71
N LYS A 65 29.12 -9.99 24.69
CA LYS A 65 28.14 -10.07 25.78
C LYS A 65 28.77 -10.51 27.09
N SER A 66 29.61 -11.54 27.09
CA SER A 66 30.31 -12.03 28.30
C SER A 66 31.18 -10.96 28.94
N GLU A 67 31.89 -10.19 28.11
CA GLU A 67 32.73 -9.08 28.59
C GLU A 67 31.89 -7.93 29.16
N ALA A 68 30.77 -7.60 28.55
CA ALA A 68 29.86 -6.60 29.07
C ALA A 68 29.31 -6.99 30.46
N TYR A 69 28.96 -8.27 30.66
CA TYR A 69 28.49 -8.77 31.95
C TYR A 69 29.56 -8.76 33.04
N SER A 70 30.85 -8.80 32.68
CA SER A 70 31.93 -8.84 33.64
C SER A 70 32.41 -7.45 34.10
N ALA A 71 32.33 -6.43 33.24
CA ALA A 71 33.05 -5.17 33.49
C ALA A 71 32.33 -3.89 32.98
N ALA A 72 31.23 -4.00 32.22
CA ALA A 72 30.60 -2.82 31.67
C ALA A 72 29.68 -2.09 32.66
N SER A 73 29.39 -0.83 32.41
CA SER A 73 28.36 -0.08 33.11
C SER A 73 26.98 -0.62 32.83
N SER A 74 26.01 -0.36 33.71
CA SER A 74 24.62 -0.82 33.53
C SER A 74 24.00 -0.36 32.21
N ARG A 75 24.36 0.82 31.72
CA ARG A 75 23.90 1.36 30.43
C ARG A 75 24.50 0.60 29.25
N GLU A 76 25.80 0.39 29.26
CA GLU A 76 26.50 -0.36 28.20
C GLU A 76 26.01 -1.81 28.15
N LEU A 77 25.85 -2.45 29.31
CA LEU A 77 25.28 -3.80 29.40
C LEU A 77 23.91 -3.89 28.76
N LEU A 78 23.00 -2.95 29.10
CA LEU A 78 21.67 -2.90 28.48
C LEU A 78 21.76 -2.75 26.96
N PHE A 79 22.63 -1.87 26.47
CA PHE A 79 22.77 -1.63 25.04
C PHE A 79 23.40 -2.83 24.31
N ILE A 80 24.37 -3.50 24.88
CA ILE A 80 24.94 -4.74 24.33
C ILE A 80 23.91 -5.86 24.28
N ASP A 81 23.04 -5.98 25.31
CA ASP A 81 21.93 -6.94 25.27
C ASP A 81 20.94 -6.62 24.15
N ILE A 82 20.58 -5.35 23.98
CA ILE A 82 19.70 -4.92 22.89
C ILE A 82 20.37 -5.17 21.53
N ILE A 83 21.64 -4.78 21.34
CA ILE A 83 22.40 -5.03 20.10
C ILE A 83 22.39 -6.52 19.78
N THR A 84 22.74 -7.36 20.75
CA THR A 84 22.77 -8.82 20.56
C THR A 84 21.40 -9.39 20.15
N ALA A 85 20.34 -8.94 20.80
CA ALA A 85 18.97 -9.36 20.46
C ALA A 85 18.56 -8.92 19.06
N VAL A 86 18.80 -7.65 18.71
CA VAL A 86 18.47 -7.11 17.39
C VAL A 86 19.29 -7.79 16.30
N VAL A 87 20.60 -7.96 16.48
CA VAL A 87 21.46 -8.66 15.51
C VAL A 87 20.96 -10.10 15.27
N ARG A 88 20.64 -10.85 16.32
CA ARG A 88 20.07 -12.21 16.18
C ARG A 88 18.77 -12.22 15.40
N MET A 89 17.87 -11.28 15.69
CA MET A 89 16.61 -11.13 14.96
C MET A 89 16.83 -10.85 13.48
N ARG A 90 17.77 -9.95 13.15
CA ARG A 90 18.10 -9.59 11.77
C ARG A 90 18.77 -10.74 11.00
N LEU A 91 19.70 -11.45 11.63
CA LEU A 91 20.33 -12.64 11.03
C LEU A 91 19.30 -13.75 10.77
N ALA A 92 18.34 -13.93 11.67
CA ALA A 92 17.25 -14.88 11.45
C ALA A 92 16.35 -14.52 10.26
N ALA A 93 16.26 -13.23 9.90
CA ALA A 93 15.53 -12.73 8.75
C ALA A 93 16.42 -12.52 7.50
N SER A 94 17.74 -12.75 7.59
CA SER A 94 18.69 -12.52 6.50
C SER A 94 18.29 -13.26 5.22
N ALA A 95 18.29 -12.55 4.09
CA ALA A 95 18.00 -13.13 2.78
C ALA A 95 19.00 -14.22 2.39
N TRP A 96 20.26 -14.12 2.83
CA TRP A 96 21.30 -15.12 2.56
C TRP A 96 21.02 -16.48 3.18
N THR A 97 20.34 -16.52 4.30
CA THR A 97 20.00 -17.76 5.02
C THR A 97 18.59 -18.23 4.74
N THR A 98 17.63 -17.30 4.65
CA THR A 98 16.21 -17.62 4.55
C THR A 98 15.78 -18.01 3.14
N LEU A 99 16.27 -17.32 2.10
CA LEU A 99 15.89 -17.66 0.72
C LEU A 99 16.34 -19.08 0.33
N PRO A 100 17.60 -19.50 0.55
CA PRO A 100 18.00 -20.89 0.30
C PRO A 100 17.16 -21.90 1.08
N LYS A 101 16.88 -21.60 2.36
CA LYS A 101 16.04 -22.46 3.22
C LYS A 101 14.63 -22.64 2.68
N PHE A 102 13.99 -21.55 2.20
CA PHE A 102 12.60 -21.58 1.75
C PHE A 102 12.44 -22.06 0.29
N THR A 103 13.46 -21.90 -0.52
CA THR A 103 13.37 -22.21 -1.95
C THR A 103 14.07 -23.50 -2.35
N GLY A 104 14.98 -24.00 -1.53
CA GLY A 104 15.88 -25.10 -1.88
C GLY A 104 16.96 -24.72 -2.91
N ILE A 105 17.03 -23.44 -3.31
CA ILE A 105 17.99 -22.92 -4.29
C ILE A 105 19.24 -22.46 -3.55
N PRO A 106 20.46 -22.89 -3.94
CA PRO A 106 21.69 -22.48 -3.29
C PRO A 106 21.91 -20.96 -3.25
N SER A 107 22.60 -20.47 -2.22
CA SER A 107 22.82 -19.03 -1.98
C SER A 107 23.60 -18.33 -3.10
N ASP A 108 24.49 -19.04 -3.78
CA ASP A 108 25.27 -18.54 -4.93
C ASP A 108 24.37 -18.11 -6.10
N GLN A 109 23.28 -18.81 -6.35
CA GLN A 109 22.31 -18.44 -7.38
C GLN A 109 21.50 -17.18 -6.98
N TRP A 110 21.31 -16.96 -5.69
CA TRP A 110 20.65 -15.73 -5.17
C TRP A 110 21.60 -14.54 -5.11
N LYS A 111 22.91 -14.76 -5.13
CA LYS A 111 23.95 -13.74 -4.93
C LYS A 111 23.72 -12.48 -5.77
N LYS A 112 23.51 -12.65 -7.08
CA LYS A 112 23.28 -11.54 -8.01
C LYS A 112 22.06 -10.68 -7.62
N ALA A 113 21.02 -11.29 -7.08
CA ALA A 113 19.82 -10.58 -6.62
C ALA A 113 20.05 -9.91 -5.26
N ILE A 114 20.58 -10.66 -4.27
CA ILE A 114 20.76 -10.14 -2.89
C ILE A 114 21.75 -8.99 -2.84
N GLN A 115 22.81 -9.00 -3.64
CA GLN A 115 23.80 -7.91 -3.66
C GLN A 115 23.27 -6.59 -4.21
N ARG A 116 22.11 -6.57 -4.88
CA ARG A 116 21.50 -5.31 -5.34
C ARG A 116 21.07 -4.43 -4.17
N PRO A 117 21.32 -3.12 -4.22
CA PRO A 117 20.90 -2.21 -3.15
C PRO A 117 19.39 -2.24 -2.88
N GLU A 118 18.60 -2.46 -3.91
CA GLU A 118 17.13 -2.43 -3.84
C GLU A 118 16.51 -3.75 -3.40
N PHE A 119 17.26 -4.86 -3.46
CA PHE A 119 16.75 -6.15 -3.01
C PHE A 119 16.77 -6.23 -1.48
N PRO A 120 15.73 -6.79 -0.84
CA PRO A 120 15.68 -6.87 0.62
C PRO A 120 16.82 -7.72 1.16
N LYS A 121 17.64 -7.13 2.03
CA LYS A 121 18.70 -7.84 2.76
C LYS A 121 18.12 -8.73 3.85
N GLU A 122 16.97 -8.35 4.35
CA GLU A 122 16.20 -9.04 5.39
C GLU A 122 14.78 -9.27 4.87
N LEU A 123 14.26 -10.47 5.05
CA LEU A 123 12.88 -10.76 4.73
C LEU A 123 11.95 -10.19 5.80
N TRP A 124 10.94 -9.49 5.36
CA TRP A 124 9.89 -9.00 6.25
C TRP A 124 9.03 -10.14 6.78
N PRO A 125 8.33 -9.97 7.92
CA PRO A 125 7.46 -10.99 8.48
C PRO A 125 6.46 -11.57 7.47
N SER A 126 5.92 -10.75 6.58
CA SER A 126 5.05 -11.17 5.49
C SER A 126 5.73 -12.15 4.52
N GLN A 127 6.97 -11.85 4.13
CA GLN A 127 7.76 -12.70 3.22
C GLN A 127 8.18 -14.00 3.91
N MET A 128 8.48 -13.93 5.22
CA MET A 128 8.75 -15.13 6.01
C MET A 128 7.53 -16.08 6.03
N LEU A 129 6.32 -15.55 6.19
CA LEU A 129 5.09 -16.35 6.13
C LEU A 129 4.90 -17.03 4.76
N LEU A 130 5.15 -16.31 3.66
CA LEU A 130 5.09 -16.91 2.32
C LEU A 130 6.11 -18.04 2.14
N GLY A 131 7.34 -17.82 2.60
CA GLY A 131 8.39 -18.84 2.56
C GLY A 131 8.03 -20.07 3.37
N GLN A 132 7.54 -19.89 4.59
CA GLN A 132 7.08 -20.99 5.47
C GLN A 132 5.91 -21.77 4.87
N ALA A 133 5.01 -21.09 4.16
CA ALA A 133 3.90 -21.73 3.46
C ALA A 133 4.31 -22.45 2.16
N GLY A 134 5.58 -22.34 1.75
CA GLY A 134 6.10 -22.99 0.56
C GLY A 134 5.82 -22.26 -0.76
N LEU A 135 5.32 -21.01 -0.74
CA LEU A 135 5.05 -20.28 -1.98
C LEU A 135 6.33 -19.96 -2.76
N PHE A 136 7.46 -19.82 -2.07
CA PHE A 136 8.74 -19.60 -2.73
C PHE A 136 9.32 -20.90 -3.35
N SER A 137 8.91 -22.06 -2.87
CA SER A 137 9.32 -23.37 -3.44
C SER A 137 8.34 -23.91 -4.49
N GLY A 138 7.28 -23.19 -4.82
CA GLY A 138 6.35 -23.55 -5.90
C GLY A 138 4.95 -23.94 -5.45
N ALA A 139 4.64 -23.91 -4.15
CA ALA A 139 3.28 -24.13 -3.69
C ALA A 139 2.34 -23.05 -4.22
N SER A 140 1.14 -23.46 -4.62
CA SER A 140 0.07 -22.54 -4.99
C SER A 140 -0.71 -22.05 -3.77
N GLY A 141 -1.19 -20.80 -3.79
CA GLY A 141 -1.88 -20.27 -2.63
C GLY A 141 -2.51 -18.90 -2.77
N ILE A 142 -3.25 -18.53 -1.74
CA ILE A 142 -3.83 -17.20 -1.56
C ILE A 142 -3.03 -16.43 -0.51
N VAL A 143 -2.65 -15.22 -0.86
CA VAL A 143 -1.88 -14.30 -0.03
C VAL A 143 -2.77 -13.13 0.34
N GLN A 144 -3.18 -13.07 1.60
CA GLN A 144 -3.94 -11.95 2.15
C GLN A 144 -3.02 -11.05 2.97
N MET A 145 -2.79 -9.85 2.50
CA MET A 145 -1.90 -8.92 3.19
C MET A 145 -2.37 -7.47 3.03
N PRO A 146 -2.16 -6.63 4.05
CA PRO A 146 -2.33 -5.19 3.91
C PRO A 146 -1.46 -4.63 2.78
N THR A 147 -1.87 -3.52 2.19
CA THR A 147 -1.19 -2.91 1.02
C THR A 147 0.28 -2.55 1.33
N SER A 148 0.58 -2.19 2.57
CA SER A 148 1.92 -1.78 3.02
C SER A 148 2.83 -2.94 3.49
N ALA A 149 2.35 -4.18 3.42
CA ALA A 149 3.10 -5.35 3.91
C ALA A 149 4.16 -5.90 2.93
N GLY A 150 4.46 -5.20 1.85
CA GLY A 150 5.51 -5.61 0.90
C GLY A 150 5.07 -6.63 -0.15
N LYS A 151 3.78 -6.64 -0.56
CA LYS A 151 3.23 -7.52 -1.59
C LYS A 151 4.09 -7.59 -2.86
N THR A 152 4.46 -6.44 -3.43
CA THR A 152 5.25 -6.36 -4.67
C THR A 152 6.60 -7.05 -4.55
N ARG A 153 7.28 -6.90 -3.39
CA ARG A 153 8.55 -7.60 -3.13
C ARG A 153 8.35 -9.09 -2.95
N SER A 154 7.24 -9.50 -2.35
CA SER A 154 6.89 -10.92 -2.23
C SER A 154 6.68 -11.55 -3.61
N VAL A 155 5.98 -10.86 -4.51
CA VAL A 155 5.80 -11.29 -5.91
C VAL A 155 7.13 -11.37 -6.65
N GLU A 156 8.04 -10.41 -6.45
CA GLU A 156 9.40 -10.47 -7.01
C GLU A 156 10.14 -11.75 -6.57
N ILE A 157 10.09 -12.11 -5.28
CA ILE A 157 10.75 -13.33 -4.77
C ILE A 157 10.13 -14.57 -5.37
N VAL A 158 8.80 -14.65 -5.50
CA VAL A 158 8.09 -15.76 -6.16
C VAL A 158 8.54 -15.92 -7.62
N LEU A 159 8.56 -14.83 -8.39
CA LEU A 159 9.00 -14.82 -9.78
C LEU A 159 10.46 -15.28 -9.91
N ARG A 160 11.37 -14.72 -9.10
CA ARG A 160 12.79 -15.09 -9.11
C ARG A 160 13.00 -16.54 -8.75
N SER A 161 12.35 -17.04 -7.71
CA SER A 161 12.49 -18.44 -7.31
C SER A 161 11.98 -19.40 -8.39
N ALA A 162 10.90 -19.04 -9.09
CA ALA A 162 10.37 -19.84 -10.19
C ALA A 162 11.35 -19.91 -11.37
N PHE A 163 12.03 -18.80 -11.69
CA PHE A 163 13.04 -18.77 -12.75
C PHE A 163 14.35 -19.45 -12.35
N LEU A 164 14.88 -19.15 -11.16
CA LEU A 164 16.13 -19.73 -10.67
C LEU A 164 16.05 -21.26 -10.50
N SER A 165 14.89 -21.77 -10.08
CA SER A 165 14.65 -23.22 -9.98
C SER A 165 14.37 -23.89 -11.32
N GLY A 166 14.22 -23.14 -12.41
CA GLY A 166 13.86 -23.69 -13.73
C GLY A 166 12.41 -24.18 -13.85
N ARG A 167 11.55 -23.91 -12.86
CA ARG A 167 10.13 -24.34 -12.86
C ARG A 167 9.32 -23.72 -13.99
N THR A 168 9.69 -22.52 -14.42
CA THR A 168 9.03 -21.83 -15.55
C THR A 168 10.01 -21.00 -16.37
N ARG A 169 9.64 -20.77 -17.63
CA ARG A 169 10.23 -19.74 -18.49
C ARG A 169 9.27 -18.60 -18.77
N LEU A 170 7.96 -18.83 -18.56
CA LEU A 170 6.93 -17.83 -18.77
C LEU A 170 6.09 -17.67 -17.50
N ALA A 171 6.12 -16.48 -16.93
CA ALA A 171 5.28 -16.05 -15.82
C ALA A 171 4.29 -14.97 -16.27
N VAL A 172 3.06 -15.05 -15.79
CA VAL A 172 2.01 -14.06 -16.08
C VAL A 172 1.57 -13.39 -14.80
N VAL A 173 1.55 -12.06 -14.79
CA VAL A 173 1.00 -11.24 -13.69
C VAL A 173 -0.26 -10.54 -14.19
N VAL A 174 -1.38 -10.86 -13.60
CA VAL A 174 -2.69 -10.30 -13.95
C VAL A 174 -3.11 -9.27 -12.92
N ALA A 175 -3.42 -8.07 -13.35
CA ALA A 175 -3.93 -7.02 -12.48
C ALA A 175 -5.21 -6.39 -13.06
N PRO A 176 -6.23 -6.05 -12.23
CA PRO A 176 -7.57 -5.68 -12.70
C PRO A 176 -7.62 -4.33 -13.42
N PHE A 177 -6.61 -3.47 -13.27
CA PHE A 177 -6.60 -2.12 -13.82
C PHE A 177 -5.30 -1.80 -14.56
N ARG A 178 -5.37 -1.06 -15.67
CA ARG A 178 -4.21 -0.63 -16.46
C ARG A 178 -3.17 0.12 -15.63
N ALA A 179 -3.62 1.03 -14.77
CA ALA A 179 -2.70 1.78 -13.89
C ALA A 179 -1.89 0.85 -12.98
N LEU A 180 -2.53 -0.20 -12.45
CA LEU A 180 -1.87 -1.20 -11.62
C LEU A 180 -0.92 -2.07 -12.44
N CYS A 181 -1.29 -2.46 -13.66
CA CYS A 181 -0.39 -3.15 -14.60
C CYS A 181 0.88 -2.31 -14.85
N HIS A 182 0.71 -1.01 -15.07
CA HIS A 182 1.84 -0.10 -15.29
C HIS A 182 2.74 0.00 -14.05
N GLU A 183 2.18 0.16 -12.86
CA GLU A 183 2.94 0.20 -11.60
C GLU A 183 3.72 -1.11 -11.38
N ILE A 184 3.04 -2.24 -11.50
CA ILE A 184 3.64 -3.58 -11.34
C ILE A 184 4.70 -3.81 -12.41
N GLY A 185 4.38 -3.54 -13.68
CA GLY A 185 5.30 -3.70 -14.81
C GLY A 185 6.56 -2.87 -14.65
N THR A 186 6.43 -1.61 -14.23
CA THR A 186 7.57 -0.73 -13.95
C THR A 186 8.41 -1.23 -12.78
N SER A 187 7.76 -1.67 -11.69
CA SER A 187 8.45 -2.21 -10.51
C SER A 187 9.21 -3.51 -10.84
N ILE A 188 8.57 -4.44 -11.56
CA ILE A 188 9.19 -5.71 -11.97
C ILE A 188 10.32 -5.44 -12.97
N ARG A 189 10.13 -4.57 -13.97
CA ARG A 189 11.17 -4.21 -14.94
C ARG A 189 12.40 -3.62 -14.24
N TYR A 190 12.18 -2.76 -13.26
CA TYR A 190 13.27 -2.23 -12.43
C TYR A 190 13.95 -3.32 -11.62
N ALA A 191 13.20 -4.23 -11.02
CA ALA A 191 13.73 -5.35 -10.24
C ALA A 191 14.58 -6.32 -11.09
N PHE A 192 14.17 -6.58 -12.32
CA PHE A 192 14.84 -7.54 -13.23
C PHE A 192 15.77 -6.89 -14.27
N ARG A 193 16.03 -5.57 -14.20
CA ARG A 193 16.78 -4.79 -15.21
C ARG A 193 18.17 -5.31 -15.59
N ASN A 194 18.80 -6.10 -14.71
CA ASN A 194 20.12 -6.67 -14.92
C ASN A 194 20.10 -8.21 -15.06
N ASP A 195 18.91 -8.80 -15.16
CA ASP A 195 18.72 -10.22 -15.38
C ASP A 195 18.39 -10.49 -16.85
N ASP A 196 18.61 -11.71 -17.30
CA ASP A 196 18.19 -12.14 -18.64
C ASP A 196 16.70 -12.54 -18.60
N VAL A 197 15.85 -11.57 -18.25
CA VAL A 197 14.40 -11.72 -18.12
C VAL A 197 13.71 -10.57 -18.87
N ASN A 198 12.90 -10.94 -19.86
CA ASN A 198 12.10 -9.98 -20.61
C ASN A 198 10.81 -9.65 -19.85
N VAL A 199 10.61 -8.38 -19.52
CA VAL A 199 9.40 -7.90 -18.81
C VAL A 199 8.55 -7.06 -19.76
N ASN A 200 7.42 -7.61 -20.16
CA ASN A 200 6.51 -7.01 -21.13
C ASN A 200 5.18 -6.62 -20.47
N GLU A 201 4.86 -5.34 -20.53
CA GLU A 201 3.60 -4.78 -20.11
C GLU A 201 2.69 -4.59 -21.33
N LEU A 202 1.55 -5.23 -21.32
CA LEU A 202 0.63 -5.28 -22.46
C LEU A 202 -0.72 -4.63 -22.11
N SER A 203 -0.70 -3.52 -21.37
CA SER A 203 -1.92 -2.83 -20.92
C SER A 203 -2.47 -1.84 -21.94
N ASP A 204 -1.61 -1.15 -22.71
CA ASP A 204 -1.99 0.00 -23.54
C ASP A 204 -1.88 -0.20 -25.06
N ALA A 205 -1.25 -1.30 -25.52
CA ALA A 205 -1.07 -1.53 -26.96
C ALA A 205 -2.43 -1.64 -27.70
N MET A 206 -2.55 -0.99 -28.84
CA MET A 206 -3.67 -1.20 -29.76
C MET A 206 -3.72 -2.66 -30.22
N GLN A 207 -4.90 -3.17 -30.56
CA GLN A 207 -5.09 -4.61 -30.83
C GLN A 207 -4.19 -5.16 -31.96
N LEU A 208 -3.90 -4.37 -32.99
CA LEU A 208 -3.05 -4.79 -34.11
C LEU A 208 -1.56 -4.86 -33.69
N ASP A 209 -1.04 -3.79 -33.09
CA ASP A 209 0.34 -3.73 -32.61
C ASP A 209 0.63 -4.79 -31.54
N PHE A 210 -0.39 -5.16 -30.79
CA PHE A 210 -0.34 -6.16 -29.72
C PHE A 210 -0.11 -7.58 -30.26
N LEU A 211 -0.80 -7.98 -31.35
CA LEU A 211 -0.60 -9.27 -31.98
C LEU A 211 0.77 -9.38 -32.65
N GLU A 212 1.23 -8.28 -33.27
CA GLU A 212 2.57 -8.21 -33.84
C GLU A 212 3.64 -8.33 -32.76
N GLN A 213 3.47 -7.64 -31.64
CA GLN A 213 4.37 -7.73 -30.47
C GLN A 213 4.42 -9.16 -29.91
N ILE A 214 3.28 -9.80 -29.71
CA ILE A 214 3.22 -11.19 -29.26
C ILE A 214 3.87 -12.13 -30.28
N SER A 215 3.59 -11.95 -31.56
CA SER A 215 4.18 -12.74 -32.63
C SER A 215 5.69 -12.52 -32.74
N ALA A 216 6.15 -11.31 -32.54
CA ALA A 216 7.58 -10.98 -32.51
C ALA A 216 8.29 -11.55 -31.25
N MET A 217 7.59 -11.56 -30.10
CA MET A 217 8.14 -12.11 -28.85
C MET A 217 8.25 -13.62 -28.85
N PHE A 218 7.25 -14.31 -29.39
CA PHE A 218 7.14 -15.76 -29.29
C PHE A 218 7.41 -16.49 -30.60
N GLY A 219 7.53 -15.77 -31.74
CA GLY A 219 7.80 -16.36 -33.05
C GLY A 219 6.95 -17.61 -33.34
N SER A 220 7.55 -18.60 -33.97
CA SER A 220 7.00 -19.97 -34.12
C SER A 220 7.46 -20.92 -33.00
N GLU A 221 8.44 -20.51 -32.17
CA GLU A 221 9.06 -21.33 -31.12
C GLU A 221 8.99 -20.59 -29.76
N LEU A 222 9.07 -21.35 -28.66
CA LEU A 222 9.15 -20.88 -27.28
C LEU A 222 10.24 -19.83 -27.09
N PRO A 223 10.04 -18.79 -26.25
CA PRO A 223 11.10 -17.87 -25.91
C PRO A 223 12.28 -18.65 -25.32
N THR A 224 13.46 -18.49 -25.91
CA THR A 224 14.71 -19.04 -25.39
C THR A 224 15.10 -18.39 -24.07
N SER A 225 14.60 -17.16 -23.81
CA SER A 225 14.83 -16.37 -22.60
C SER A 225 13.60 -16.37 -21.67
N GLN A 226 13.84 -16.15 -20.38
CA GLN A 226 12.78 -16.01 -19.38
C GLN A 226 11.91 -14.77 -19.66
N CYS A 227 10.59 -14.90 -19.49
CA CYS A 227 9.64 -13.84 -19.82
C CYS A 227 8.60 -13.64 -18.72
N ILE A 228 8.31 -12.38 -18.42
CA ILE A 228 7.19 -11.96 -17.55
C ILE A 228 6.23 -11.12 -18.37
N LEU A 229 4.97 -11.53 -18.41
CA LEU A 229 3.87 -10.75 -19.01
C LEU A 229 3.04 -10.11 -17.92
N VAL A 230 2.85 -8.78 -17.98
CA VAL A 230 1.98 -8.04 -17.08
C VAL A 230 0.81 -7.48 -17.86
N MET A 231 -0.41 -7.87 -17.52
CA MET A 231 -1.59 -7.50 -18.31
C MET A 231 -2.90 -7.53 -17.54
N THR A 232 -3.94 -6.93 -18.12
CA THR A 232 -5.31 -7.01 -17.56
C THR A 232 -6.00 -8.33 -17.91
N PRO A 233 -7.06 -8.73 -17.16
CA PRO A 233 -7.83 -9.93 -17.45
C PRO A 233 -8.35 -9.99 -18.89
N GLU A 234 -8.86 -8.88 -19.42
CA GLU A 234 -9.39 -8.80 -20.77
C GLU A 234 -8.32 -9.08 -21.84
N LYS A 235 -7.10 -8.55 -21.60
CA LYS A 235 -5.97 -8.75 -22.53
C LYS A 235 -5.49 -10.19 -22.50
N LEU A 236 -5.37 -10.80 -21.33
CA LEU A 236 -4.96 -12.21 -21.22
C LEU A 236 -5.98 -13.14 -21.89
N LEU A 237 -7.29 -12.92 -21.66
CA LEU A 237 -8.34 -13.68 -22.36
C LEU A 237 -8.23 -13.54 -23.87
N TYR A 238 -7.96 -12.32 -24.36
CA TYR A 238 -7.78 -12.08 -25.79
C TYR A 238 -6.56 -12.86 -26.34
N VAL A 239 -5.42 -12.80 -25.65
CA VAL A 239 -4.19 -13.54 -26.02
C VAL A 239 -4.43 -15.03 -26.11
N LEU A 240 -5.06 -15.61 -25.07
CA LEU A 240 -5.33 -17.04 -25.01
C LEU A 240 -6.33 -17.52 -26.08
N ARG A 241 -7.26 -16.67 -26.50
CA ARG A 241 -8.16 -16.96 -27.63
C ARG A 241 -7.42 -16.96 -28.97
N GLN A 242 -6.46 -16.05 -29.17
CA GLN A 242 -5.68 -15.97 -30.39
C GLN A 242 -4.58 -17.06 -30.45
N ARG A 243 -4.08 -17.43 -29.29
CA ARG A 243 -2.97 -18.38 -29.15
C ARG A 243 -3.20 -19.35 -27.98
N PRO A 244 -4.10 -20.34 -28.16
CA PRO A 244 -4.46 -21.26 -27.08
C PRO A 244 -3.28 -22.07 -26.52
N SER A 245 -2.29 -22.39 -27.38
CA SER A 245 -1.10 -23.16 -26.98
C SER A 245 -0.24 -22.45 -25.92
N LEU A 246 -0.31 -21.10 -25.81
CA LEU A 246 0.47 -20.34 -24.85
C LEU A 246 0.19 -20.75 -23.40
N ILE A 247 -1.00 -21.25 -23.11
CA ILE A 247 -1.39 -21.69 -21.76
C ILE A 247 -0.47 -22.82 -21.24
N ASN A 248 0.02 -23.68 -22.15
CA ASN A 248 0.88 -24.81 -21.80
C ASN A 248 2.30 -24.37 -21.40
N ASP A 249 2.70 -23.15 -21.77
CA ASP A 249 4.02 -22.59 -21.48
C ASP A 249 4.05 -21.81 -20.17
N ILE A 250 2.86 -21.47 -19.64
CA ILE A 250 2.72 -20.71 -18.41
C ILE A 250 2.98 -21.62 -17.20
N GLY A 251 4.11 -21.47 -16.55
CA GLY A 251 4.41 -22.21 -15.33
C GLY A 251 4.15 -21.44 -14.04
N LEU A 252 3.82 -20.14 -14.12
CA LEU A 252 3.44 -19.33 -12.96
C LEU A 252 2.42 -18.26 -13.36
N VAL A 253 1.30 -18.22 -12.63
CA VAL A 253 0.33 -17.14 -12.73
C VAL A 253 0.20 -16.45 -11.36
N VAL A 254 0.33 -15.12 -11.36
CA VAL A 254 0.09 -14.27 -10.20
C VAL A 254 -1.11 -13.38 -10.48
N TYR A 255 -2.16 -13.48 -9.69
CA TYR A 255 -3.31 -12.61 -9.73
C TYR A 255 -3.17 -11.54 -8.64
N ASP A 256 -2.92 -10.29 -9.01
CA ASP A 256 -2.88 -9.18 -8.05
C ASP A 256 -4.27 -8.56 -7.90
N GLU A 257 -4.57 -8.10 -6.68
CA GLU A 257 -5.90 -7.64 -6.27
C GLU A 257 -7.01 -8.65 -6.68
N GLY A 258 -6.71 -9.95 -6.54
CA GLY A 258 -7.53 -11.05 -7.04
C GLY A 258 -8.97 -11.07 -6.51
N HIS A 259 -9.25 -10.40 -5.38
CA HIS A 259 -10.60 -10.25 -4.83
C HIS A 259 -11.51 -9.33 -5.68
N GLN A 260 -10.99 -8.61 -6.66
CA GLN A 260 -11.75 -7.68 -7.51
C GLN A 260 -12.68 -8.39 -8.51
N PHE A 261 -12.74 -9.71 -8.53
CA PHE A 261 -13.68 -10.44 -9.38
C PHE A 261 -15.15 -10.27 -8.93
N ASP A 262 -15.42 -9.71 -7.74
CA ASP A 262 -16.77 -9.34 -7.30
C ASP A 262 -17.21 -7.91 -7.67
N SER A 263 -16.49 -7.24 -8.55
CA SER A 263 -16.65 -5.81 -8.84
C SER A 263 -17.39 -5.54 -10.16
N GLY A 264 -18.67 -5.85 -10.21
CA GLY A 264 -19.56 -5.51 -11.33
C GLY A 264 -19.13 -6.14 -12.67
N THR A 265 -19.35 -5.45 -13.78
CA THR A 265 -19.07 -5.98 -15.14
C THR A 265 -17.62 -6.38 -15.38
N ARG A 266 -16.67 -5.69 -14.79
CA ARG A 266 -15.24 -6.08 -14.85
C ARG A 266 -14.96 -7.32 -14.02
N GLY A 267 -15.63 -7.46 -12.89
CA GLY A 267 -15.57 -8.66 -12.06
C GLY A 267 -15.95 -9.91 -12.83
N ILE A 268 -17.00 -9.85 -13.64
CA ILE A 268 -17.43 -10.95 -14.52
C ILE A 268 -16.29 -11.39 -15.45
N THR A 269 -15.63 -10.44 -16.13
CA THR A 269 -14.52 -10.76 -17.03
C THR A 269 -13.35 -11.38 -16.28
N TYR A 270 -13.06 -10.87 -15.08
CA TYR A 270 -11.98 -11.40 -14.25
C TYR A 270 -12.30 -12.81 -13.76
N GLU A 271 -13.52 -13.05 -13.30
CA GLU A 271 -13.98 -14.37 -12.85
C GLU A 271 -13.97 -15.40 -13.99
N LEU A 272 -14.43 -15.03 -15.19
CA LEU A 272 -14.34 -15.87 -16.38
C LEU A 272 -12.89 -16.22 -16.73
N LEU A 273 -11.97 -15.26 -16.61
CA LEU A 273 -10.53 -15.53 -16.80
C LEU A 273 -10.04 -16.54 -15.76
N LEU A 274 -10.30 -16.33 -14.48
CA LEU A 274 -9.90 -17.25 -13.41
C LEU A 274 -10.39 -18.67 -13.69
N THR A 275 -11.66 -18.81 -14.09
CA THR A 275 -12.27 -20.10 -14.43
C THR A 275 -11.61 -20.75 -15.65
N GLN A 276 -11.33 -19.97 -16.68
CA GLN A 276 -10.69 -20.50 -17.90
C GLN A 276 -9.25 -20.92 -17.63
N ILE A 277 -8.47 -20.11 -16.92
CA ILE A 277 -7.09 -20.45 -16.56
C ILE A 277 -7.06 -21.71 -15.69
N LYS A 278 -7.92 -21.79 -14.66
CA LYS A 278 -8.03 -22.98 -13.82
C LYS A 278 -8.27 -24.26 -14.63
N ALA A 279 -9.13 -24.19 -15.65
CA ALA A 279 -9.48 -25.36 -16.46
C ALA A 279 -8.38 -25.81 -17.43
N LEU A 280 -7.51 -24.90 -17.84
CA LEU A 280 -6.53 -25.13 -18.93
C LEU A 280 -5.07 -25.12 -18.46
N LEU A 281 -4.78 -24.55 -17.30
CA LEU A 281 -3.40 -24.43 -16.81
C LEU A 281 -2.82 -25.83 -16.50
N PRO A 282 -1.54 -26.09 -16.86
CA PRO A 282 -0.87 -27.33 -16.48
C PRO A 282 -0.90 -27.58 -14.97
N SER A 283 -1.02 -28.83 -14.56
CA SER A 283 -1.16 -29.22 -13.14
C SER A 283 0.06 -28.90 -12.28
N ASP A 284 1.23 -28.75 -12.89
CA ASP A 284 2.49 -28.38 -12.25
C ASP A 284 2.74 -26.86 -12.22
N ALA A 285 1.88 -26.08 -12.87
CA ALA A 285 1.98 -24.63 -12.85
C ALA A 285 1.54 -24.04 -11.50
N GLN A 286 2.32 -23.09 -11.01
CA GLN A 286 2.04 -22.40 -9.76
C GLN A 286 0.99 -21.30 -9.94
N THR A 287 -0.01 -21.26 -9.08
CA THR A 287 -1.01 -20.19 -9.02
C THR A 287 -0.92 -19.45 -7.69
N VAL A 288 -0.71 -18.14 -7.75
CA VAL A 288 -0.65 -17.27 -6.57
C VAL A 288 -1.69 -16.15 -6.71
N LEU A 289 -2.66 -16.10 -5.81
CA LEU A 289 -3.64 -15.02 -5.76
C LEU A 289 -3.29 -14.08 -4.60
N VAL A 290 -2.92 -12.84 -4.94
CA VAL A 290 -2.63 -11.78 -3.97
C VAL A 290 -3.86 -10.92 -3.77
N SER A 291 -4.27 -10.72 -2.54
CA SER A 291 -5.53 -10.07 -2.18
C SER A 291 -5.35 -9.12 -1.00
N ALA A 292 -6.28 -8.16 -0.86
CA ALA A 292 -6.60 -7.59 0.44
C ALA A 292 -7.18 -8.67 1.36
N VAL A 293 -7.40 -8.32 2.63
CA VAL A 293 -8.04 -9.24 3.58
C VAL A 293 -9.50 -9.47 3.20
N ILE A 294 -9.86 -10.74 3.02
CA ILE A 294 -11.22 -11.21 2.73
C ILE A 294 -11.56 -12.38 3.66
N GLN A 295 -12.81 -12.51 4.06
CA GLN A 295 -13.19 -13.56 5.03
C GLN A 295 -13.17 -14.97 4.45
N ASN A 296 -13.55 -15.13 3.19
CA ASN A 296 -13.73 -16.44 2.54
C ASN A 296 -12.54 -16.85 1.64
N ALA A 297 -11.32 -16.43 1.98
CA ALA A 297 -10.11 -16.75 1.19
C ALA A 297 -9.91 -18.25 1.00
N ARG A 298 -10.18 -19.05 2.04
CA ARG A 298 -10.04 -20.49 1.95
C ARG A 298 -10.98 -21.10 0.90
N ALA A 299 -12.25 -20.72 0.91
CA ALA A 299 -13.22 -21.20 -0.07
C ALA A 299 -12.85 -20.78 -1.51
N ILE A 300 -12.36 -19.53 -1.69
CA ILE A 300 -11.85 -19.07 -3.00
C ILE A 300 -10.62 -19.88 -3.42
N GLY A 301 -9.73 -20.18 -2.48
CA GLY A 301 -8.54 -20.98 -2.74
C GLY A 301 -8.87 -22.41 -3.13
N GLU A 302 -9.75 -23.06 -2.41
CA GLU A 302 -10.24 -24.41 -2.72
C GLU A 302 -10.92 -24.42 -4.11
N TRP A 303 -11.73 -23.39 -4.41
CA TRP A 303 -12.33 -23.25 -5.72
C TRP A 303 -11.27 -23.04 -6.83
N LEU A 304 -10.29 -22.16 -6.65
CA LEU A 304 -9.35 -21.77 -7.72
C LEU A 304 -8.21 -22.81 -7.89
N ILE A 305 -7.67 -23.33 -6.78
CA ILE A 305 -6.44 -24.11 -6.73
C ILE A 305 -6.72 -25.58 -6.39
N GLY A 306 -7.63 -25.83 -5.46
CA GLY A 306 -7.95 -27.16 -4.94
C GLY A 306 -7.70 -27.27 -3.43
N ASP A 307 -7.90 -28.48 -2.90
CA ASP A 307 -7.89 -28.74 -1.45
C ASP A 307 -6.55 -28.47 -0.76
N ASP A 308 -5.44 -28.60 -1.50
CA ASP A 308 -4.07 -28.36 -1.00
C ASP A 308 -3.66 -26.90 -0.94
N VAL A 309 -4.58 -25.97 -1.16
CA VAL A 309 -4.32 -24.53 -1.19
C VAL A 309 -3.67 -24.02 0.09
N LYS A 310 -2.62 -23.23 -0.06
CA LYS A 310 -1.98 -22.50 1.04
C LYS A 310 -2.64 -21.15 1.20
N VAL A 311 -3.22 -20.88 2.37
CA VAL A 311 -3.76 -19.57 2.71
C VAL A 311 -2.80 -18.88 3.67
N VAL A 312 -2.18 -17.80 3.20
CA VAL A 312 -1.24 -16.99 3.98
C VAL A 312 -1.96 -15.72 4.38
N SER A 313 -2.29 -15.59 5.67
CA SER A 313 -2.90 -14.38 6.23
C SER A 313 -1.86 -13.51 6.95
N GLY A 314 -1.83 -12.24 6.57
CA GLY A 314 -1.05 -11.21 7.23
C GLY A 314 -1.90 -10.28 8.10
N ASP A 315 -3.05 -10.72 8.60
CA ASP A 315 -4.00 -9.91 9.38
C ASP A 315 -3.36 -9.32 10.63
N ASN A 316 -2.44 -10.07 11.25
CA ASN A 316 -1.71 -9.67 12.45
C ASN A 316 -0.42 -8.90 12.14
N LEU A 317 -0.11 -8.67 10.85
CA LEU A 317 1.07 -7.91 10.47
C LEU A 317 0.73 -6.42 10.47
N LEU A 318 1.27 -5.70 11.44
CA LEU A 318 1.21 -4.23 11.50
C LEU A 318 2.46 -3.65 10.81
N PRO A 319 2.37 -3.28 9.54
CA PRO A 319 3.56 -2.82 8.81
C PRO A 319 4.03 -1.43 9.27
N THR A 320 3.15 -0.63 9.88
CA THR A 320 3.46 0.71 10.39
C THR A 320 2.50 1.04 11.54
N ALA A 321 3.01 1.70 12.58
CA ALA A 321 2.16 2.23 13.64
C ALA A 321 1.14 3.21 13.05
N ARG A 322 -0.11 3.06 13.47
CA ARG A 322 -1.20 3.94 13.06
C ARG A 322 -1.91 4.48 14.27
N SER A 323 -1.99 5.80 14.36
CA SER A 323 -2.84 6.48 15.32
C SER A 323 -4.21 6.75 14.70
N ILE A 324 -5.26 6.46 15.41
CA ILE A 324 -6.64 6.71 15.00
C ILE A 324 -7.19 7.86 15.83
N ALA A 325 -7.76 8.86 15.20
CA ALA A 325 -8.37 9.98 15.88
C ALA A 325 -9.79 10.27 15.38
N PHE A 326 -10.65 10.70 16.29
CA PHE A 326 -11.98 11.20 15.98
C PHE A 326 -12.05 12.69 16.34
N ALA A 327 -12.60 13.49 15.44
CA ALA A 327 -12.94 14.87 15.76
C ALA A 327 -14.08 14.89 16.79
N SER A 328 -13.96 15.79 17.75
CA SER A 328 -14.96 16.07 18.77
C SER A 328 -15.09 17.59 18.90
N TRP A 329 -16.30 18.06 19.10
CA TRP A 329 -16.53 19.50 19.26
C TRP A 329 -17.49 19.77 20.43
N ILE A 330 -16.91 19.91 21.61
CA ILE A 330 -17.65 20.22 22.85
C ILE A 330 -17.71 21.74 23.04
N GLU A 331 -18.92 22.26 23.15
CA GLU A 331 -19.19 23.69 23.30
C GLU A 331 -18.49 24.57 22.26
N ARG A 332 -17.36 25.21 22.62
CA ARG A 332 -16.56 26.08 21.74
C ARG A 332 -15.22 25.47 21.31
N LEU A 333 -14.88 24.32 21.84
CA LEU A 333 -13.56 23.69 21.61
C LEU A 333 -13.66 22.50 20.67
N GLY A 334 -12.95 22.58 19.56
CA GLY A 334 -12.70 21.45 18.68
C GLY A 334 -11.42 20.74 19.10
N GLN A 335 -11.49 19.43 19.23
CA GLN A 335 -10.41 18.57 19.72
C GLN A 335 -10.34 17.27 18.94
N LEU A 336 -9.23 16.56 19.08
CA LEU A 336 -9.05 15.21 18.53
C LEU A 336 -8.95 14.21 19.68
N MET A 337 -9.75 13.15 19.60
CA MET A 337 -9.77 12.04 20.54
C MET A 337 -9.01 10.89 19.92
N PHE A 338 -7.90 10.50 20.51
CA PHE A 338 -6.99 9.46 20.01
C PHE A 338 -7.29 8.12 20.66
N TYR A 339 -7.17 7.08 19.83
CA TYR A 339 -7.35 5.69 20.22
C TYR A 339 -6.11 4.89 19.88
N GLU A 340 -5.75 3.97 20.73
CA GLU A 340 -4.79 2.93 20.40
C GLU A 340 -5.38 2.01 19.32
N TYR A 341 -4.54 1.57 18.41
CA TYR A 341 -4.97 0.68 17.32
C TYR A 341 -5.50 -0.64 17.90
N ASN A 342 -6.67 -1.07 17.43
CA ASN A 342 -7.44 -2.21 17.89
C ASN A 342 -8.06 -2.11 19.31
N SER A 343 -8.02 -0.93 19.95
CA SER A 343 -8.68 -0.67 21.24
C SER A 343 -9.54 0.59 21.13
N TYR A 344 -10.84 0.43 20.81
CA TYR A 344 -11.74 1.55 20.51
C TYR A 344 -12.85 1.74 21.54
N GLU A 345 -12.72 1.22 22.76
CA GLU A 345 -13.72 1.35 23.81
C GLU A 345 -13.69 2.75 24.42
N GLU A 346 -12.52 3.19 24.89
CA GLU A 346 -12.33 4.55 25.43
C GLU A 346 -11.07 5.16 24.80
N PRO A 347 -11.05 6.51 24.64
CA PRO A 347 -9.88 7.21 24.12
C PRO A 347 -8.68 7.06 25.05
N ASP A 348 -7.50 6.86 24.46
CA ASP A 348 -6.22 6.81 25.18
C ASP A 348 -5.83 8.20 25.68
N TYR A 349 -5.90 9.19 24.78
CA TYR A 349 -5.68 10.61 25.11
C TYR A 349 -6.45 11.53 24.16
N PHE A 350 -6.44 12.83 24.46
CA PHE A 350 -7.02 13.84 23.58
C PHE A 350 -6.11 15.04 23.41
N VAL A 351 -6.21 15.70 22.27
CA VAL A 351 -5.50 16.95 21.98
C VAL A 351 -6.54 18.07 21.88
N PRO A 352 -6.59 19.00 22.85
CA PRO A 352 -7.56 20.08 22.86
C PRO A 352 -7.16 21.19 21.88
N ARG A 353 -8.14 22.02 21.48
CA ARG A 353 -7.94 23.24 20.68
C ARG A 353 -7.23 23.01 19.33
N VAL A 354 -7.40 21.84 18.73
CA VAL A 354 -6.85 21.55 17.41
C VAL A 354 -7.68 22.20 16.32
N ILE A 355 -8.99 22.31 16.55
CA ILE A 355 -9.95 22.87 15.60
C ILE A 355 -10.52 24.17 16.21
N GLU A 356 -10.19 25.29 15.59
CA GLU A 356 -10.64 26.61 16.01
C GLU A 356 -11.39 27.30 14.89
N SER A 357 -12.64 27.66 15.15
CA SER A 357 -13.49 28.38 14.20
C SER A 357 -13.08 29.85 14.13
N GLN A 358 -12.83 30.34 12.92
CA GLN A 358 -12.45 31.73 12.65
C GLN A 358 -13.52 32.40 11.79
N ALA A 359 -13.81 33.69 12.07
CA ALA A 359 -14.71 34.47 11.24
C ALA A 359 -14.06 34.80 9.90
N LEU A 360 -14.80 34.55 8.82
CA LEU A 360 -14.37 34.89 7.46
C LEU A 360 -14.78 36.32 7.10
N ALA A 361 -13.98 37.02 6.28
CA ALA A 361 -14.32 38.35 5.80
C ALA A 361 -15.69 38.35 5.13
N ARG A 362 -16.54 39.37 5.48
CA ARG A 362 -17.88 39.49 4.91
C ARG A 362 -17.86 39.83 3.43
N ARG A 363 -18.72 39.19 2.67
CA ARG A 363 -18.98 39.58 1.26
C ARG A 363 -19.93 40.78 1.23
N ARG A 364 -19.86 41.57 0.15
CA ARG A 364 -20.75 42.70 -0.05
C ARG A 364 -22.21 42.24 -0.01
N GLY A 365 -23.03 42.86 0.89
CA GLY A 365 -24.43 42.51 1.12
C GLY A 365 -24.70 41.39 2.12
N GLN A 366 -23.68 40.79 2.71
CA GLN A 366 -23.82 39.76 3.73
C GLN A 366 -24.12 40.40 5.11
N ARG A 367 -25.17 39.95 5.79
CA ARG A 367 -25.59 40.45 7.11
C ARG A 367 -24.92 39.71 8.27
N ASP A 368 -24.79 38.37 8.15
CA ASP A 368 -24.29 37.52 9.23
C ASP A 368 -22.82 37.12 9.02
N ASP A 369 -22.10 36.95 10.13
CA ASP A 369 -20.74 36.42 10.09
C ASP A 369 -20.77 34.94 9.71
N GLN A 370 -19.88 34.57 8.82
CA GLN A 370 -19.63 33.15 8.52
C GLN A 370 -18.32 32.73 9.14
N TYR A 371 -18.31 31.53 9.65
CA TYR A 371 -17.17 30.94 10.33
C TYR A 371 -16.62 29.77 9.57
N PHE A 372 -15.33 29.52 9.72
CA PHE A 372 -14.65 28.34 9.18
C PHE A 372 -13.64 27.80 10.19
N PRO A 373 -13.62 26.47 10.46
CA PRO A 373 -14.62 25.49 10.01
C PRO A 373 -15.96 25.63 10.76
N VAL A 374 -17.04 25.13 10.13
CA VAL A 374 -18.36 25.06 10.75
C VAL A 374 -18.44 23.86 11.68
N LYS A 375 -18.93 24.04 12.91
CA LYS A 375 -18.91 23.05 13.99
C LYS A 375 -19.40 21.64 13.62
N ASN A 376 -20.47 21.52 12.85
CA ASN A 376 -21.10 20.24 12.53
C ASN A 376 -20.90 19.85 11.07
N ASP A 377 -19.98 20.49 10.35
CA ASP A 377 -19.67 20.18 8.97
C ASP A 377 -18.36 19.38 8.89
N SER A 378 -18.49 18.08 8.64
CA SER A 378 -17.35 17.17 8.52
C SER A 378 -16.41 17.56 7.39
N SER A 379 -16.93 18.17 6.31
CA SER A 379 -16.14 18.64 5.17
C SER A 379 -15.30 19.86 5.52
N ASP A 380 -15.90 20.86 6.19
CA ASP A 380 -15.18 22.04 6.67
C ASP A 380 -14.07 21.66 7.65
N ILE A 381 -14.37 20.75 8.59
CA ILE A 381 -13.39 20.25 9.56
C ILE A 381 -12.26 19.48 8.86
N ALA A 382 -12.60 18.63 7.87
CA ALA A 382 -11.59 17.91 7.10
C ALA A 382 -10.63 18.84 6.34
N ILE A 383 -11.17 19.87 5.68
CA ILE A 383 -10.37 20.89 4.99
C ILE A 383 -9.47 21.63 5.98
N TYR A 384 -10.03 22.08 7.11
CA TYR A 384 -9.28 22.80 8.15
C TYR A 384 -8.11 21.97 8.69
N LEU A 385 -8.38 20.73 9.10
CA LEU A 385 -7.35 19.81 9.60
C LEU A 385 -6.30 19.51 8.51
N GLY A 386 -6.73 19.30 7.27
CA GLY A 386 -5.81 19.07 6.15
C GLY A 386 -4.87 20.24 5.91
N ILE A 387 -5.37 21.48 5.93
CA ILE A 387 -4.55 22.69 5.79
C ILE A 387 -3.57 22.83 6.96
N ARG A 388 -3.96 22.46 8.17
CA ARG A 388 -3.08 22.51 9.36
C ARG A 388 -2.00 21.45 9.34
N LEU A 389 -2.30 20.26 8.83
CA LEU A 389 -1.40 19.10 8.88
C LEU A 389 -0.43 19.03 7.69
N VAL A 390 -0.73 19.71 6.57
CA VAL A 390 0.07 19.63 5.34
C VAL A 390 1.52 20.10 5.52
N GLU A 391 1.78 20.98 6.47
CA GLU A 391 3.13 21.43 6.85
C GLU A 391 4.01 20.26 7.33
N HIS A 392 3.39 19.26 7.95
CA HIS A 392 4.07 18.13 8.58
C HIS A 392 4.12 16.88 7.69
N GLY A 393 3.44 16.89 6.54
CA GLY A 393 3.46 15.77 5.59
C GLY A 393 2.25 15.72 4.67
N ALA A 394 2.29 14.78 3.74
CA ALA A 394 1.24 14.66 2.73
C ALA A 394 -0.12 14.27 3.34
N VAL A 395 -1.16 14.99 2.92
CA VAL A 395 -2.55 14.87 3.37
C VAL A 395 -3.42 14.33 2.23
N ALA A 396 -4.23 13.33 2.53
CA ALA A 396 -5.35 12.92 1.70
C ALA A 396 -6.67 13.07 2.47
N ILE A 397 -7.65 13.78 1.89
CA ILE A 397 -9.01 13.84 2.41
C ILE A 397 -9.87 12.87 1.62
N PHE A 398 -10.32 11.82 2.27
CA PHE A 398 -11.24 10.86 1.67
C PHE A 398 -12.68 11.41 1.71
N CYS A 399 -13.27 11.51 0.54
CA CYS A 399 -14.66 11.93 0.34
C CYS A 399 -15.44 10.76 -0.29
N GLY A 400 -16.51 10.34 0.30
CA GLY A 400 -17.30 9.21 -0.21
C GLY A 400 -17.92 9.45 -1.60
N ARG A 401 -18.03 10.72 -2.06
CA ARG A 401 -18.64 11.10 -3.35
C ARG A 401 -17.76 12.09 -4.10
N LYS A 402 -17.72 11.95 -5.45
CA LYS A 402 -17.00 12.88 -6.34
C LYS A 402 -17.45 14.33 -6.16
N ASP A 403 -18.77 14.55 -6.01
CA ASP A 403 -19.33 15.88 -5.84
C ASP A 403 -18.89 16.53 -4.52
N THR A 404 -18.71 15.72 -3.46
CA THR A 404 -18.17 16.19 -2.17
C THR A 404 -16.72 16.63 -2.33
N ALA A 405 -15.88 15.88 -3.03
CA ALA A 405 -14.49 16.26 -3.28
C ALA A 405 -14.39 17.59 -4.05
N SER A 406 -15.23 17.76 -5.09
CA SER A 406 -15.30 19.01 -5.86
C SER A 406 -15.82 20.18 -5.03
N LYS A 407 -16.82 19.96 -4.17
CA LYS A 407 -17.35 20.99 -3.24
C LYS A 407 -16.32 21.38 -2.20
N MET A 408 -15.52 20.45 -1.69
CA MET A 408 -14.41 20.74 -0.77
C MET A 408 -13.37 21.66 -1.40
N ALA A 409 -12.99 21.39 -2.66
CA ALA A 409 -12.09 22.29 -3.38
C ALA A 409 -12.68 23.69 -3.56
N ALA A 410 -13.98 23.79 -3.89
CA ALA A 410 -14.68 25.06 -4.00
C ALA A 410 -14.73 25.80 -2.66
N ARG A 411 -15.01 25.09 -1.57
CA ARG A 411 -15.06 25.63 -0.22
C ARG A 411 -13.69 26.12 0.23
N ALA A 412 -12.64 25.39 -0.01
CA ALA A 412 -11.27 25.81 0.29
C ALA A 412 -10.90 27.11 -0.46
N VAL A 413 -11.22 27.19 -1.76
CA VAL A 413 -11.03 28.42 -2.55
C VAL A 413 -11.80 29.60 -1.94
N GLU A 414 -13.09 29.41 -1.60
CA GLU A 414 -13.92 30.44 -0.97
C GLU A 414 -13.30 30.95 0.34
N VAL A 415 -12.83 30.03 1.18
CA VAL A 415 -12.26 30.33 2.49
C VAL A 415 -11.01 31.21 2.35
N TYR A 416 -10.10 30.86 1.44
CA TYR A 416 -8.89 31.66 1.19
C TYR A 416 -9.21 33.04 0.56
N GLU A 417 -10.17 33.12 -0.36
CA GLU A 417 -10.61 34.39 -0.94
C GLU A 417 -11.27 35.31 0.09
N ARG A 418 -11.73 34.74 1.19
CA ARG A 418 -12.29 35.49 2.32
C ARG A 418 -11.30 35.75 3.45
N GLY A 419 -10.00 35.64 3.15
CA GLY A 419 -8.94 36.08 4.06
C GLY A 419 -8.59 35.08 5.17
N PHE A 420 -8.76 33.77 4.92
CA PHE A 420 -8.31 32.76 5.88
C PHE A 420 -6.79 32.83 6.09
N GLY A 421 -6.36 33.01 7.34
CA GLY A 421 -5.00 33.43 7.67
C GLY A 421 -3.95 32.30 7.70
N ILE A 422 -4.31 31.02 7.48
CA ILE A 422 -3.36 29.91 7.48
C ILE A 422 -2.73 29.77 6.09
N LYS A 423 -1.43 29.45 6.03
CA LYS A 423 -0.70 29.25 4.79
C LYS A 423 -1.36 28.19 3.90
N ALA A 424 -1.45 28.47 2.61
CA ALA A 424 -2.02 27.54 1.64
C ALA A 424 -1.10 26.32 1.46
N PRO A 425 -1.64 25.12 1.15
CA PRO A 425 -0.87 23.92 0.86
C PRO A 425 0.22 24.11 -0.21
N ALA A 426 0.02 25.02 -1.17
CA ALA A 426 1.02 25.37 -2.18
C ALA A 426 2.36 25.81 -1.58
N THR A 427 2.35 26.45 -0.41
CA THR A 427 3.59 26.92 0.28
C THR A 427 4.53 25.75 0.65
N PHE A 428 4.00 24.54 0.78
CA PHE A 428 4.72 23.34 1.20
C PHE A 428 4.99 22.37 0.03
N GLY A 429 4.64 22.75 -1.20
CA GLY A 429 4.88 21.97 -2.42
C GLY A 429 6.07 22.49 -3.24
N ASN A 430 6.41 21.75 -4.29
CA ASN A 430 7.42 22.20 -5.26
C ASN A 430 6.81 23.21 -6.23
N GLU A 431 7.36 24.42 -6.32
CA GLU A 431 6.82 25.53 -7.12
C GLU A 431 6.74 25.19 -8.63
N ASP A 432 7.76 24.57 -9.20
CA ASP A 432 7.80 24.19 -10.61
C ASP A 432 6.72 23.16 -10.95
N GLU A 433 6.52 22.18 -10.06
CA GLU A 433 5.51 21.15 -10.24
C GLU A 433 4.09 21.72 -10.10
N LEU A 434 3.87 22.57 -9.11
CA LEU A 434 2.60 23.29 -8.92
C LEU A 434 2.25 24.13 -10.14
N PHE A 435 3.24 24.83 -10.71
CA PHE A 435 3.07 25.60 -11.95
C PHE A 435 2.70 24.71 -13.15
N ARG A 436 3.40 23.57 -13.33
CA ARG A 436 3.11 22.59 -14.39
C ARG A 436 1.71 22.00 -14.25
N MET A 437 1.36 21.58 -13.04
CA MET A 437 0.06 21.01 -12.72
C MET A 437 -1.07 22.02 -12.95
N LYS A 438 -0.88 23.28 -12.51
CA LYS A 438 -1.84 24.35 -12.78
C LYS A 438 -2.03 24.58 -14.26
N ASN A 439 -0.96 24.68 -15.06
CA ASN A 439 -1.03 24.87 -16.50
C ASN A 439 -1.77 23.72 -17.20
N LEU A 440 -1.54 22.48 -16.77
CA LEU A 440 -2.26 21.32 -17.27
C LEU A 440 -3.77 21.44 -16.99
N ILE A 441 -4.12 21.80 -15.77
CA ILE A 441 -5.52 22.00 -15.34
C ILE A 441 -6.17 23.17 -16.09
N ASP A 442 -5.46 24.27 -16.27
CA ASP A 442 -5.94 25.44 -17.01
C ASP A 442 -6.29 25.11 -18.47
N ARG A 443 -5.50 24.27 -19.13
CA ARG A 443 -5.76 23.80 -20.49
C ARG A 443 -7.01 22.93 -20.60
N HIS A 444 -7.33 22.17 -19.55
CA HIS A 444 -8.49 21.28 -19.54
C HIS A 444 -9.79 21.96 -19.08
N PHE A 445 -9.72 22.80 -18.06
CA PHE A 445 -10.90 23.35 -17.37
C PHE A 445 -11.04 24.88 -17.50
N GLY A 446 -10.01 25.55 -18.04
CA GLY A 446 -9.93 27.01 -18.07
C GLY A 446 -9.37 27.62 -16.78
N ASN A 447 -8.65 28.73 -16.91
CA ASN A 447 -7.94 29.42 -15.81
C ASN A 447 -8.85 30.05 -14.73
N LYS A 448 -10.14 30.23 -15.03
CA LYS A 448 -11.13 30.75 -14.07
C LYS A 448 -11.93 29.65 -13.36
N SER A 449 -11.71 28.40 -13.70
CA SER A 449 -12.41 27.27 -13.08
C SER A 449 -12.04 27.13 -11.60
N ILE A 450 -12.96 26.59 -10.80
CA ILE A 450 -12.73 26.28 -9.38
C ILE A 450 -11.53 25.33 -9.24
N THR A 451 -11.41 24.35 -10.13
CA THR A 451 -10.30 23.38 -10.11
C THR A 451 -8.95 24.08 -10.34
N SER A 452 -8.87 25.05 -11.25
CA SER A 452 -7.65 25.85 -11.48
C SER A 452 -7.29 26.72 -10.26
N ARG A 453 -8.30 27.35 -9.66
CA ARG A 453 -8.11 28.18 -8.44
C ARG A 453 -7.67 27.33 -7.25
N ALA A 454 -8.24 26.13 -7.08
CA ALA A 454 -7.82 25.18 -6.05
C ALA A 454 -6.38 24.69 -6.28
N ALA A 455 -6.02 24.41 -7.54
CA ALA A 455 -4.64 24.03 -7.90
C ALA A 455 -3.63 25.13 -7.57
N SER A 456 -4.01 26.43 -7.74
CA SER A 456 -3.17 27.56 -7.31
C SER A 456 -2.92 27.61 -5.78
N LEU A 457 -3.82 27.00 -5.00
CA LEU A 457 -3.67 26.82 -3.56
C LEU A 457 -2.91 25.54 -3.19
N GLY A 458 -2.52 24.73 -4.17
CA GLY A 458 -1.91 23.42 -3.96
C GLY A 458 -2.91 22.34 -3.54
N ILE A 459 -4.20 22.53 -3.79
CA ILE A 459 -5.29 21.60 -3.47
C ILE A 459 -5.76 20.92 -4.75
N PHE A 460 -5.60 19.61 -4.82
CA PHE A 460 -5.95 18.81 -5.99
C PHE A 460 -7.12 17.88 -5.72
N VAL A 461 -7.88 17.56 -6.78
CA VAL A 461 -9.06 16.69 -6.66
C VAL A 461 -8.87 15.44 -7.51
N HIS A 462 -8.99 14.25 -6.89
CA HIS A 462 -8.78 12.97 -7.51
C HIS A 462 -10.04 12.09 -7.40
N HIS A 463 -10.76 11.92 -8.50
CA HIS A 463 -11.95 11.04 -8.58
C HIS A 463 -12.13 10.47 -9.99
N GLY A 464 -13.04 9.52 -10.17
CA GLY A 464 -13.22 8.79 -11.42
C GLY A 464 -13.56 9.64 -12.65
N THR A 465 -14.14 10.84 -12.49
CA THR A 465 -14.44 11.76 -13.60
C THR A 465 -13.36 12.80 -13.87
N THR A 466 -12.31 12.87 -13.04
CA THR A 466 -11.11 13.67 -13.36
C THR A 466 -10.41 13.09 -14.59
N PRO A 467 -10.03 13.90 -15.60
CA PRO A 467 -9.35 13.41 -16.80
C PRO A 467 -8.14 12.55 -16.45
N HIS A 468 -7.94 11.47 -17.19
CA HIS A 468 -6.93 10.45 -16.89
C HIS A 468 -5.51 11.03 -16.74
N GLY A 469 -5.11 11.90 -17.69
CA GLY A 469 -3.80 12.56 -17.64
C GLY A 469 -3.59 13.41 -16.38
N ILE A 470 -4.63 14.12 -15.93
CA ILE A 470 -4.56 14.91 -14.68
C ILE A 470 -4.45 13.99 -13.46
N ARG A 471 -5.21 12.88 -13.41
CA ARG A 471 -5.09 11.89 -12.32
C ARG A 471 -3.68 11.34 -12.22
N LEU A 472 -3.12 10.85 -13.33
CA LEU A 472 -1.74 10.33 -13.38
C LEU A 472 -0.72 11.39 -12.94
N SER A 473 -0.91 12.64 -13.34
CA SER A 473 -0.01 13.73 -12.93
C SER A 473 -0.09 14.01 -11.42
N ILE A 474 -1.29 14.00 -10.83
CA ILE A 474 -1.48 14.13 -9.38
C ILE A 474 -0.79 12.98 -8.64
N GLU A 475 -1.01 11.75 -9.10
CA GLU A 475 -0.44 10.54 -8.53
C GLU A 475 1.10 10.58 -8.58
N TYR A 476 1.66 10.90 -9.73
CA TYR A 476 3.12 11.05 -9.91
C TYR A 476 3.71 12.15 -9.02
N ALA A 477 3.09 13.33 -9.01
CA ALA A 477 3.58 14.45 -8.22
C ALA A 477 3.52 14.16 -6.70
N MET A 478 2.51 13.44 -6.23
CA MET A 478 2.44 12.96 -4.83
C MET A 478 3.51 11.90 -4.55
N GLN A 479 3.70 10.92 -5.45
CA GLN A 479 4.76 9.91 -5.32
C GLN A 479 6.15 10.53 -5.17
N GLN A 480 6.41 11.58 -5.95
CA GLN A 480 7.67 12.33 -5.91
C GLN A 480 7.73 13.34 -4.75
N LYS A 481 6.73 13.37 -3.85
CA LYS A 481 6.61 14.32 -2.73
C LYS A 481 6.68 15.80 -3.17
N ARG A 482 6.19 16.10 -4.39
CA ARG A 482 6.19 17.46 -4.97
C ARG A 482 4.91 18.22 -4.67
N ILE A 483 3.81 17.49 -4.45
CA ILE A 483 2.53 18.02 -3.96
C ILE A 483 2.10 17.24 -2.72
N ASN A 484 1.44 17.92 -1.78
CA ASN A 484 1.20 17.37 -0.45
C ASN A 484 -0.29 17.35 -0.04
N PHE A 485 -1.22 17.77 -0.91
CA PHE A 485 -2.63 17.84 -0.54
C PHE A 485 -3.55 17.35 -1.66
N VAL A 486 -4.39 16.36 -1.35
CA VAL A 486 -5.40 15.83 -2.29
C VAL A 486 -6.73 15.56 -1.61
N ALA A 487 -7.85 15.96 -2.24
CA ALA A 487 -9.20 15.50 -1.90
C ALA A 487 -9.59 14.39 -2.88
N CYS A 488 -9.99 13.22 -2.37
CA CYS A 488 -10.13 12.03 -3.20
C CYS A 488 -11.36 11.17 -2.85
N THR A 489 -11.72 10.31 -3.80
CA THR A 489 -12.64 9.19 -3.58
C THR A 489 -11.87 7.88 -3.51
N SER A 490 -12.56 6.74 -3.41
CA SER A 490 -11.96 5.40 -3.38
C SER A 490 -11.07 5.08 -4.58
N THR A 491 -11.17 5.83 -5.67
CA THR A 491 -10.25 5.69 -6.82
C THR A 491 -8.78 5.89 -6.44
N LEU A 492 -8.48 6.67 -5.40
CA LEU A 492 -7.13 6.81 -4.88
C LEU A 492 -6.66 5.54 -4.12
N ALA A 493 -7.58 4.76 -3.58
CA ALA A 493 -7.27 3.48 -2.93
C ALA A 493 -6.89 2.39 -3.94
N GLN A 494 -7.27 2.54 -5.22
CA GLN A 494 -7.09 1.56 -6.28
C GLN A 494 -5.86 1.90 -7.13
N GLY A 495 -4.81 1.12 -7.00
CA GLY A 495 -3.73 1.05 -7.98
C GLY A 495 -2.54 1.99 -7.84
N VAL A 496 -2.50 2.95 -6.90
CA VAL A 496 -1.34 3.87 -6.80
C VAL A 496 -0.75 3.94 -5.40
N ASN A 497 0.57 3.88 -5.36
CA ASN A 497 1.34 3.83 -4.15
C ASN A 497 1.76 5.23 -3.68
N LEU A 498 0.93 5.89 -2.86
CA LEU A 498 1.13 7.26 -2.41
C LEU A 498 1.71 7.36 -0.99
N PRO A 499 2.69 8.23 -0.74
CA PRO A 499 3.28 8.45 0.58
C PRO A 499 2.42 9.37 1.45
N ILE A 500 1.21 8.95 1.80
CA ILE A 500 0.28 9.70 2.64
C ILE A 500 0.71 9.55 4.10
N ARG A 501 0.83 10.66 4.84
CA ARG A 501 1.05 10.66 6.28
C ARG A 501 -0.27 10.83 7.05
N TYR A 502 -1.14 11.70 6.55
CA TYR A 502 -2.42 12.04 7.18
C TYR A 502 -3.57 11.69 6.26
N LEU A 503 -4.41 10.76 6.69
CA LEU A 503 -5.66 10.43 6.02
C LEU A 503 -6.84 10.98 6.82
N ILE A 504 -7.58 11.91 6.25
CA ILE A 504 -8.76 12.50 6.88
C ILE A 504 -10.00 11.92 6.20
N VAL A 505 -10.87 11.30 6.98
CA VAL A 505 -12.10 10.64 6.52
C VAL A 505 -13.28 11.56 6.78
N SER A 506 -13.83 12.19 5.75
CA SER A 506 -14.97 13.11 5.88
C SER A 506 -16.33 12.41 5.78
N GLY A 507 -16.35 11.16 5.35
CA GLY A 507 -17.56 10.36 5.27
C GLY A 507 -17.24 8.91 4.95
N THR A 508 -18.09 8.00 5.41
CA THR A 508 -17.92 6.55 5.28
C THR A 508 -18.81 5.92 4.20
N TYR A 509 -19.57 6.74 3.45
CA TYR A 509 -20.49 6.29 2.42
C TYR A 509 -20.02 6.66 1.01
N GLN A 510 -20.11 5.71 0.09
CA GLN A 510 -19.91 5.88 -1.35
C GLN A 510 -21.25 5.88 -2.06
N GLY A 511 -21.75 7.04 -2.40
CA GLY A 511 -23.12 7.14 -2.94
C GLY A 511 -24.18 6.83 -1.86
N ALA A 512 -24.95 5.79 -2.06
CA ALA A 512 -25.95 5.31 -1.10
C ALA A 512 -25.42 4.17 -0.20
N GLU A 513 -24.33 3.56 -0.57
CA GLU A 513 -23.74 2.41 0.14
C GLU A 513 -22.56 2.83 1.02
N ARG A 514 -22.37 2.10 2.11
CA ARG A 514 -21.18 2.25 2.93
C ARG A 514 -19.96 1.71 2.17
N ILE A 515 -18.79 2.34 2.33
CA ILE A 515 -17.55 1.80 1.80
C ILE A 515 -17.31 0.39 2.38
N LYS A 516 -16.90 -0.54 1.54
CA LYS A 516 -16.53 -1.89 1.98
C LYS A 516 -15.30 -1.83 2.88
N VAL A 517 -15.29 -2.65 3.93
CA VAL A 517 -14.18 -2.69 4.90
C VAL A 517 -12.85 -2.95 4.19
N ARG A 518 -12.79 -3.90 3.27
CA ARG A 518 -11.58 -4.21 2.50
C ARG A 518 -11.05 -3.01 1.69
N ASP A 519 -11.96 -2.21 1.07
CA ASP A 519 -11.57 -1.01 0.30
C ASP A 519 -11.07 0.09 1.23
N PHE A 520 -11.68 0.22 2.39
CA PHE A 520 -11.22 1.14 3.43
C PHE A 520 -9.88 0.71 4.02
N GLN A 521 -9.67 -0.59 4.25
CA GLN A 521 -8.39 -1.14 4.69
C GLN A 521 -7.28 -0.90 3.66
N ASN A 522 -7.57 -0.99 2.35
CA ASN A 522 -6.64 -0.60 1.30
C ASN A 522 -6.31 0.90 1.33
N LEU A 523 -7.29 1.74 1.66
CA LEU A 523 -7.10 3.18 1.77
C LEU A 523 -6.24 3.54 2.99
N ILE A 524 -6.57 3.03 4.17
CA ILE A 524 -5.77 3.29 5.38
C ILE A 524 -4.39 2.65 5.32
N GLY A 525 -4.23 1.57 4.54
CA GLY A 525 -2.93 0.95 4.26
C GLY A 525 -1.95 1.87 3.53
N ARG A 526 -2.41 2.97 2.98
CA ARG A 526 -1.60 4.01 2.34
C ARG A 526 -1.17 5.12 3.29
N ALA A 527 -1.82 5.24 4.45
CA ALA A 527 -1.42 6.15 5.52
C ALA A 527 -0.29 5.53 6.35
N GLY A 528 0.80 6.26 6.54
CA GLY A 528 1.95 5.79 7.32
C GLY A 528 2.69 4.62 6.66
N ARG A 529 3.10 4.78 5.42
CA ARG A 529 3.73 3.71 4.66
C ARG A 529 5.06 3.27 5.24
N SER A 530 5.23 1.96 5.45
CA SER A 530 6.49 1.33 5.87
C SER A 530 7.68 1.74 4.99
N GLY A 531 8.79 2.10 5.62
CA GLY A 531 10.00 2.56 4.92
C GLY A 531 9.99 4.04 4.52
N ILE A 532 8.86 4.78 4.66
CA ILE A 532 8.77 6.21 4.37
C ILE A 532 8.37 6.99 5.63
N HIS A 533 7.44 6.46 6.41
CA HIS A 533 6.95 7.06 7.65
C HIS A 533 7.00 6.03 8.79
N THR A 534 7.35 6.47 9.96
CA THR A 534 7.33 5.65 11.18
C THR A 534 5.90 5.50 11.71
N GLU A 535 5.04 6.49 11.41
CA GLU A 535 3.66 6.55 11.88
C GLU A 535 2.74 7.18 10.83
N GLY A 536 1.50 6.69 10.74
CA GLY A 536 0.41 7.29 9.97
C GLY A 536 -0.75 7.68 10.86
N LEU A 537 -1.43 8.79 10.54
CA LEU A 537 -2.59 9.26 11.30
C LEU A 537 -3.85 9.20 10.43
N VAL A 538 -4.88 8.53 10.94
CA VAL A 538 -6.21 8.46 10.34
C VAL A 538 -7.18 9.25 11.22
N ILE A 539 -7.84 10.26 10.65
CA ILE A 539 -8.75 11.16 11.38
C ILE A 539 -10.16 11.09 10.81
N PHE A 540 -11.13 10.71 11.61
CA PHE A 540 -12.54 10.86 11.28
C PHE A 540 -13.01 12.27 11.62
N SER A 541 -13.37 13.05 10.61
CA SER A 541 -13.66 14.48 10.79
C SER A 541 -15.12 14.80 11.14
N ASP A 542 -16.01 13.80 11.22
CA ASP A 542 -17.41 13.98 11.68
C ASP A 542 -17.48 14.00 13.22
N PRO A 543 -17.68 15.17 13.88
CA PRO A 543 -17.76 15.21 15.34
C PRO A 543 -18.95 14.42 15.89
N ALA A 544 -20.05 14.32 15.13
CA ALA A 544 -21.22 13.58 15.57
C ALA A 544 -20.93 12.08 15.76
N ALA A 545 -19.96 11.53 15.03
CA ALA A 545 -19.55 10.14 15.21
C ALA A 545 -19.04 9.89 16.63
N PHE A 546 -18.19 10.76 17.16
CA PHE A 546 -17.67 10.62 18.53
C PHE A 546 -18.59 11.19 19.59
N ASP A 547 -19.06 12.43 19.43
CA ASP A 547 -19.82 13.16 20.47
C ASP A 547 -21.16 12.49 20.81
N ARG A 548 -21.76 11.80 19.81
CA ARG A 548 -23.04 11.11 19.95
C ARG A 548 -22.92 9.58 20.09
N ARG A 549 -21.70 9.04 20.30
CA ARG A 549 -21.46 7.60 20.39
C ARG A 549 -22.24 6.88 21.49
N LYS A 550 -22.58 7.60 22.57
CA LYS A 550 -23.40 7.09 23.68
C LYS A 550 -24.92 7.30 23.46
N ASN A 551 -25.32 7.96 22.38
CA ASN A 551 -26.73 8.16 22.05
C ASN A 551 -27.26 6.94 21.29
N ARG A 552 -28.26 6.24 21.85
CA ARG A 552 -28.84 5.01 21.27
C ARG A 552 -29.29 5.11 19.80
N ARG A 553 -29.71 6.32 19.34
CA ARG A 553 -30.16 6.52 17.96
C ARG A 553 -29.02 6.83 16.98
N GLU A 554 -27.87 7.31 17.45
CA GLU A 554 -26.79 7.78 16.61
C GLU A 554 -25.43 7.06 16.85
N SER A 555 -25.36 6.16 17.84
CA SER A 555 -24.16 5.35 18.16
C SER A 555 -23.65 4.53 16.96
N TRP A 556 -24.54 4.19 16.03
CA TRP A 556 -24.20 3.47 14.79
C TRP A 556 -23.11 4.20 13.96
N ARG A 557 -23.00 5.53 14.04
CA ARG A 557 -21.96 6.29 13.31
C ARG A 557 -20.55 5.92 13.79
N PHE A 558 -20.39 5.85 15.11
CA PHE A 558 -19.12 5.45 15.72
C PHE A 558 -18.83 3.97 15.47
N SER A 559 -19.78 3.09 15.75
CA SER A 559 -19.64 1.65 15.53
C SER A 559 -19.29 1.34 14.07
N SER A 560 -19.98 1.99 13.13
CA SER A 560 -19.68 1.84 11.70
C SER A 560 -18.26 2.30 11.33
N SER A 561 -17.75 3.35 11.96
CA SER A 561 -16.38 3.83 11.73
C SER A 561 -15.35 2.87 12.31
N VAL A 562 -15.62 2.32 13.50
CA VAL A 562 -14.75 1.32 14.15
C VAL A 562 -14.71 0.01 13.37
N GLU A 563 -15.85 -0.46 12.88
CA GLU A 563 -15.89 -1.66 12.02
C GLU A 563 -15.00 -1.53 10.78
N LEU A 564 -14.93 -0.33 10.15
CA LEU A 564 -14.04 -0.08 9.01
C LEU A 564 -12.55 -0.22 9.37
N LEU A 565 -12.21 -0.01 10.63
CA LEU A 565 -10.82 -0.10 11.13
C LEU A 565 -10.37 -1.54 11.39
N SER A 566 -11.28 -2.48 11.52
CA SER A 566 -10.95 -3.87 11.82
C SER A 566 -11.11 -4.76 10.57
N PRO A 567 -10.02 -5.41 10.12
CA PRO A 567 -10.06 -6.36 9.00
C PRO A 567 -11.03 -7.53 9.21
N SER A 568 -11.34 -7.86 10.47
CA SER A 568 -12.28 -8.95 10.82
C SER A 568 -13.72 -8.73 10.33
N PHE A 569 -14.10 -7.47 10.02
CA PHE A 569 -15.39 -7.13 9.43
C PHE A 569 -15.34 -7.03 7.89
N SER A 570 -14.24 -7.46 7.25
CA SER A 570 -14.17 -7.50 5.78
C SER A 570 -15.26 -8.38 5.20
N GLU A 571 -15.79 -7.97 4.07
CA GLU A 571 -16.85 -8.68 3.39
C GLU A 571 -16.33 -9.93 2.69
N ASN A 572 -17.19 -10.92 2.52
CA ASN A 572 -16.94 -12.04 1.62
C ASN A 572 -16.83 -11.54 0.17
N THR A 573 -15.91 -12.09 -0.56
CA THR A 573 -15.86 -11.92 -2.01
C THR A 573 -16.84 -12.91 -2.63
N THR A 574 -17.81 -12.41 -3.41
CA THR A 574 -18.86 -13.20 -4.04
C THR A 574 -18.67 -13.24 -5.55
N SER A 575 -19.20 -14.28 -6.20
CA SER A 575 -19.17 -14.38 -7.66
C SER A 575 -19.99 -13.25 -8.31
N SER A 576 -19.38 -12.54 -9.26
CA SER A 576 -20.11 -11.57 -10.10
C SER A 576 -21.08 -12.25 -11.06
N LEU A 577 -20.91 -13.55 -11.33
CA LEU A 577 -21.81 -14.34 -12.17
C LEU A 577 -23.13 -14.67 -11.46
N LEU A 578 -23.22 -14.53 -10.14
CA LEU A 578 -24.49 -14.68 -9.41
C LEU A 578 -25.58 -13.74 -9.94
N GLY A 579 -25.22 -12.57 -10.45
CA GLY A 579 -26.16 -11.65 -11.09
C GLY A 579 -26.89 -12.25 -12.33
N LEU A 580 -26.37 -13.33 -12.91
CA LEU A 580 -27.06 -14.06 -13.97
C LEU A 580 -28.27 -14.88 -13.45
N LEU A 581 -28.29 -15.14 -12.15
CA LEU A 581 -29.40 -15.85 -11.48
C LEU A 581 -30.50 -14.88 -11.02
N ASP A 582 -30.22 -13.57 -11.04
CA ASP A 582 -31.22 -12.56 -10.71
C ASP A 582 -32.36 -12.58 -11.76
N PRO A 583 -33.63 -12.43 -11.34
CA PRO A 583 -34.72 -12.40 -12.27
C PRO A 583 -34.61 -11.22 -13.23
N ILE A 584 -34.74 -11.49 -14.53
CA ILE A 584 -34.78 -10.45 -15.54
C ILE A 584 -36.19 -9.82 -15.48
N CYS A 585 -36.28 -8.62 -14.97
CA CYS A 585 -37.51 -7.86 -14.87
C CYS A 585 -37.79 -7.08 -16.15
N SER A 586 -39.05 -7.07 -16.61
CA SER A 586 -39.45 -6.16 -17.68
C SER A 586 -39.32 -4.70 -17.24
N SER A 587 -39.15 -3.77 -18.19
CA SER A 587 -39.07 -2.33 -17.92
C SER A 587 -40.27 -1.76 -17.14
N ASN A 588 -41.39 -2.49 -17.11
CA ASN A 588 -42.61 -2.11 -16.40
C ASN A 588 -42.78 -2.83 -15.04
N GLY A 589 -41.81 -3.65 -14.61
CA GLY A 589 -41.78 -4.28 -13.28
C GLY A 589 -42.80 -5.41 -13.05
N ASN A 590 -43.61 -5.78 -14.04
CA ASN A 590 -44.73 -6.74 -13.86
C ASN A 590 -44.39 -8.18 -14.29
N ASP A 591 -43.36 -8.40 -15.07
CA ASP A 591 -42.94 -9.75 -15.49
C ASP A 591 -41.48 -10.00 -15.11
N SER A 592 -41.21 -11.06 -14.37
CA SER A 592 -39.86 -11.54 -14.04
C SER A 592 -39.64 -12.91 -14.70
N ILE A 593 -38.52 -13.01 -15.45
CA ILE A 593 -38.05 -14.28 -16.00
C ILE A 593 -36.91 -14.77 -15.14
N HIS A 594 -37.05 -15.95 -14.57
CA HIS A 594 -35.98 -16.62 -13.84
C HIS A 594 -35.19 -17.53 -14.79
N LEU A 595 -33.88 -17.36 -14.88
CA LEU A 595 -33.01 -18.32 -15.53
C LEU A 595 -32.83 -19.50 -14.57
N ASN A 596 -33.40 -20.65 -14.88
CA ASN A 596 -33.16 -21.87 -14.13
C ASN A 596 -31.70 -22.31 -14.38
N ALA A 597 -30.96 -22.48 -13.32
CA ALA A 597 -29.64 -23.09 -13.35
C ALA A 597 -29.79 -24.62 -13.50
N ASN A 598 -30.01 -25.09 -14.73
CA ASN A 598 -29.87 -26.50 -15.08
C ASN A 598 -28.62 -26.74 -15.89
#